data_0d0d05ca11cfe166b7acb4a558c40f17
#
_entry.id   0d0d05ca11cfe166b7acb4a558c40f17
#
_cell.length_a   1.000
_cell.length_b   1.000
_cell.length_c   1.000
_cell.angle_alpha   90.00
_cell.angle_beta   90.00
_cell.angle_gamma   90.00
#
_symmetry.space_group_name_H-M   'P 1'
#
loop_
_entity.id
_entity.type
_entity.pdbx_description
1 polymer ?
#
loop_
_entity_poly.entity_id
_entity_poly.type
_entity_poly.pdbx_seq_one_letter_code
_entity_poly.pdbx_strand_id
1 'polypeptide(L)'
;MVDKVRKHFVRIVTENEISRADIVDFFDIVQSVTPTKVFSSFDGGGNKVKAEVIHYESDDVQVYEVLTQEDISAQEGTQIADILADELNVENWDFEASTEN
;
A
#
# COMPACT_ATOMS: atom_id res chain seq x y z
N MET A 1 0.22 -24.55 -17.50
CA MET A 1 0.23 -24.00 -16.17
C MET A 1 0.39 -22.51 -16.15
N VAL A 2 -0.42 -21.85 -15.40
CA VAL A 2 -0.38 -20.42 -15.34
C VAL A 2 0.61 -19.98 -14.28
N ASP A 3 1.57 -19.18 -14.65
CA ASP A 3 2.47 -18.59 -13.70
C ASP A 3 1.73 -17.50 -12.93
N LYS A 4 1.77 -17.64 -11.63
CA LYS A 4 1.21 -16.59 -10.81
C LYS A 4 2.21 -15.46 -10.73
N VAL A 5 1.81 -14.33 -11.25
CA VAL A 5 2.59 -13.13 -11.03
C VAL A 5 2.48 -12.81 -9.55
N ARG A 6 3.58 -12.95 -8.84
CA ARG A 6 3.60 -12.59 -7.44
C ARG A 6 3.57 -11.09 -7.35
N LYS A 7 2.57 -10.61 -6.65
CA LYS A 7 2.38 -9.21 -6.41
C LYS A 7 2.75 -8.93 -4.97
N HIS A 8 3.69 -8.03 -4.78
CA HIS A 8 4.05 -7.58 -3.45
C HIS A 8 3.34 -6.26 -3.20
N PHE A 9 2.65 -6.16 -2.08
CA PHE A 9 1.78 -5.02 -1.85
C PHE A 9 1.55 -4.74 -0.38
N VAL A 10 1.13 -3.51 -0.10
CA VAL A 10 0.53 -3.10 1.16
C VAL A 10 -0.78 -2.42 0.79
N ARG A 11 -1.91 -2.86 1.35
CA ARG A 11 -3.20 -2.29 0.96
C ARG A 11 -4.13 -2.08 2.15
N ILE A 12 -5.05 -1.17 1.95
CA ILE A 12 -6.18 -1.00 2.86
C ILE A 12 -7.47 -1.18 2.05
N VAL A 13 -8.48 -1.70 2.72
CA VAL A 13 -9.80 -1.93 2.14
C VAL A 13 -10.81 -1.16 2.98
N THR A 14 -11.63 -0.33 2.33
CA THR A 14 -12.61 0.50 3.02
C THR A 14 -13.97 0.31 2.40
N GLU A 15 -15.03 0.64 3.13
CA GLU A 15 -16.39 0.56 2.58
C GLU A 15 -16.65 1.68 1.59
N ASN A 16 -16.14 2.87 1.87
CA ASN A 16 -16.37 4.05 1.05
C ASN A 16 -15.05 4.65 0.60
N GLU A 17 -15.10 5.45 -0.45
CA GLU A 17 -13.92 6.15 -0.91
C GLU A 17 -13.37 7.06 0.18
N ILE A 18 -12.06 7.09 0.31
CA ILE A 18 -11.39 7.94 1.29
C ILE A 18 -10.92 9.23 0.60
N SER A 19 -10.62 10.23 1.40
CA SER A 19 -10.17 11.52 0.88
C SER A 19 -8.79 11.41 0.27
N ARG A 20 -8.47 12.37 -0.59
CA ARG A 20 -7.13 12.43 -1.17
C ARG A 20 -6.06 12.58 -0.10
N ALA A 21 -6.35 13.32 0.96
CA ALA A 21 -5.42 13.49 2.08
C ALA A 21 -5.13 12.15 2.75
N ASP A 22 -6.16 11.33 2.93
CA ASP A 22 -5.98 10.00 3.52
C ASP A 22 -5.16 9.09 2.62
N ILE A 23 -5.35 9.19 1.30
CA ILE A 23 -4.56 8.41 0.34
C ILE A 23 -3.09 8.80 0.44
N VAL A 24 -2.80 10.08 0.50
CA VAL A 24 -1.43 10.59 0.64
C VAL A 24 -0.82 10.13 1.95
N ASP A 25 -1.57 10.21 3.03
CA ASP A 25 -1.10 9.77 4.35
C ASP A 25 -0.78 8.27 4.34
N PHE A 26 -1.64 7.47 3.71
CA PHE A 26 -1.40 6.04 3.60
C PHE A 26 -0.07 5.77 2.88
N PHE A 27 0.14 6.39 1.74
CA PHE A 27 1.38 6.22 0.99
C PHE A 27 2.60 6.65 1.80
N ASP A 28 2.52 7.81 2.45
CA ASP A 28 3.63 8.35 3.24
C ASP A 28 3.99 7.44 4.40
N ILE A 29 3.00 6.85 5.04
CA ILE A 29 3.21 5.92 6.14
C ILE A 29 3.93 4.67 5.65
N VAL A 30 3.47 4.08 4.54
CA VAL A 30 4.10 2.89 3.98
C VAL A 30 5.54 3.20 3.59
N GLN A 31 5.75 4.33 2.92
CA GLN A 31 7.10 4.73 2.50
C GLN A 31 8.02 4.98 3.70
N SER A 32 7.49 5.57 4.76
CA SER A 32 8.25 5.87 5.96
C SER A 32 8.74 4.61 6.67
N VAL A 33 7.90 3.58 6.72
CA VAL A 33 8.24 2.32 7.39
C VAL A 33 9.11 1.44 6.51
N THR A 34 8.85 1.43 5.20
CA THR A 34 9.54 0.54 4.25
C THR A 34 10.14 1.31 3.08
N PRO A 35 11.04 2.28 3.34
CA PRO A 35 11.52 3.16 2.27
C PRO A 35 12.29 2.45 1.16
N THR A 36 12.94 1.33 1.47
CA THR A 36 13.71 0.59 0.48
C THR A 36 12.88 -0.45 -0.27
N LYS A 37 11.66 -0.70 0.17
CA LYS A 37 10.81 -1.73 -0.40
C LYS A 37 9.72 -1.18 -1.30
N VAL A 38 9.33 0.08 -1.14
CA VAL A 38 8.31 0.69 -1.98
C VAL A 38 8.78 0.68 -3.44
N PHE A 39 7.90 0.21 -4.31
CA PHE A 39 8.23 0.11 -5.71
C PHE A 39 8.45 1.50 -6.31
N SER A 40 9.59 1.68 -6.96
CA SER A 40 9.92 2.90 -7.67
C SER A 40 10.29 2.55 -9.08
N SER A 41 9.69 3.22 -10.04
CA SER A 41 10.06 3.06 -11.43
C SER A 41 10.81 4.30 -11.91
N PHE A 42 11.50 4.14 -13.01
CA PHE A 42 12.20 5.26 -13.64
C PHE A 42 11.63 5.42 -15.04
N ASP A 43 11.57 6.66 -15.50
CA ASP A 43 11.17 6.91 -16.88
C ASP A 43 12.33 6.57 -17.83
N GLY A 44 12.12 6.71 -19.13
CA GLY A 44 13.12 6.41 -20.13
C GLY A 44 14.39 7.25 -20.03
N GLY A 45 14.34 8.36 -19.32
CA GLY A 45 15.48 9.23 -19.09
C GLY A 45 16.20 8.97 -17.78
N GLY A 46 15.78 7.96 -17.02
CA GLY A 46 16.39 7.63 -15.75
C GLY A 46 15.87 8.45 -14.57
N ASN A 47 14.81 9.23 -14.77
CA ASN A 47 14.22 10.01 -13.70
C ASN A 47 13.30 9.14 -12.87
N LYS A 48 13.38 9.27 -11.56
CA LYS A 48 12.54 8.51 -10.66
C LYS A 48 11.08 8.96 -10.80
N VAL A 49 10.22 8.02 -11.14
CA VAL A 49 8.79 8.27 -11.24
C VAL A 49 8.19 8.00 -9.86
N LYS A 50 7.40 8.95 -9.40
CA LYS A 50 6.77 8.83 -8.09
C LYS A 50 5.84 7.62 -8.07
N ALA A 51 6.00 6.78 -7.06
CA ALA A 51 5.09 5.67 -6.86
C ALA A 51 3.70 6.20 -6.51
N GLU A 52 2.68 5.51 -6.95
CA GLU A 52 1.30 5.94 -6.75
C GLU A 52 0.52 4.89 -5.99
N VAL A 53 -0.51 5.33 -5.30
CA VAL A 53 -1.49 4.43 -4.71
C VAL A 53 -2.45 4.01 -5.81
N ILE A 54 -2.60 2.70 -5.97
CA ILE A 54 -3.54 2.14 -6.93
C ILE A 54 -4.89 2.02 -6.23
N HIS A 55 -5.92 2.56 -6.84
CA HIS A 55 -7.27 2.53 -6.30
C HIS A 55 -8.19 1.78 -7.25
N TYR A 56 -8.95 0.84 -6.72
CA TYR A 56 -10.00 0.17 -7.49
C TYR A 56 -11.12 -0.32 -6.58
N GLU A 57 -12.26 -0.59 -7.17
CA GLU A 57 -13.41 -1.12 -6.45
C GLU A 57 -13.51 -2.62 -6.71
N SER A 58 -13.81 -3.39 -5.68
CA SER A 58 -13.98 -4.83 -5.77
C SER A 58 -15.01 -5.29 -4.74
N ASP A 59 -16.06 -5.99 -5.19
CA ASP A 59 -17.09 -6.55 -4.30
C ASP A 59 -17.68 -5.51 -3.33
N ASP A 60 -18.02 -4.35 -3.87
CA ASP A 60 -18.63 -3.23 -3.13
C ASP A 60 -17.73 -2.59 -2.09
N VAL A 61 -16.43 -2.87 -2.13
CA VAL A 61 -15.46 -2.19 -1.28
C VAL A 61 -14.42 -1.46 -2.11
N GLN A 62 -13.77 -0.51 -1.48
CA GLN A 62 -12.70 0.28 -2.11
C GLN A 62 -11.36 -0.26 -1.67
N VAL A 63 -10.47 -0.47 -2.61
CA VAL A 63 -9.13 -1.02 -2.35
C VAL A 63 -8.08 0.01 -2.74
N TYR A 64 -7.14 0.24 -1.84
CA TYR A 64 -6.02 1.17 -2.07
C TYR A 64 -4.72 0.41 -1.83
N GLU A 65 -3.87 0.33 -2.85
CA GLU A 65 -2.65 -0.47 -2.80
C GLU A 65 -1.41 0.35 -3.06
N VAL A 66 -0.38 0.09 -2.29
CA VAL A 66 0.98 0.53 -2.60
C VAL A 66 1.76 -0.71 -3.00
N LEU A 67 2.32 -0.71 -4.19
CA LEU A 67 3.13 -1.84 -4.65
C LEU A 67 4.53 -1.76 -4.08
N THR A 68 5.06 -2.91 -3.70
CA THR A 68 6.41 -3.02 -3.16
C THR A 68 7.24 -3.95 -4.02
N GLN A 69 8.55 -3.83 -3.90
CA GLN A 69 9.48 -4.65 -4.68
C GLN A 69 9.63 -6.06 -4.11
N GLU A 70 9.32 -6.19 -2.83
CA GLU A 70 9.42 -7.46 -2.13
C GLU A 70 8.43 -7.47 -0.98
N ASP A 71 8.24 -8.63 -0.37
CA ASP A 71 7.36 -8.75 0.78
C ASP A 71 7.93 -7.95 1.95
N ILE A 72 7.04 -7.37 2.74
CA ILE A 72 7.45 -6.70 3.97
C ILE A 72 7.51 -7.71 5.10
N SER A 73 8.22 -7.39 6.16
CA SER A 73 8.26 -8.27 7.32
C SER A 73 6.97 -8.11 8.13
N ALA A 74 6.67 -9.14 8.94
CA ALA A 74 5.51 -9.06 9.82
C ALA A 74 5.59 -7.87 10.77
N GLN A 75 6.80 -7.54 11.23
CA GLN A 75 7.02 -6.40 12.10
C GLN A 75 6.73 -5.08 11.39
N GLU A 76 7.18 -4.96 10.15
CA GLU A 76 6.88 -3.78 9.33
C GLU A 76 5.38 -3.64 9.10
N GLY A 77 4.70 -4.73 8.81
CA GLY A 77 3.26 -4.72 8.63
C GLY A 77 2.53 -4.24 9.86
N THR A 78 2.90 -4.75 11.02
CA THR A 78 2.32 -4.34 12.29
C THR A 78 2.55 -2.85 12.54
N GLN A 79 3.75 -2.39 12.27
CA GLN A 79 4.11 -0.97 12.46
C GLN A 79 3.28 -0.06 11.55
N ILE A 80 3.11 -0.44 10.30
CA ILE A 80 2.28 0.31 9.36
C ILE A 80 0.84 0.37 9.86
N ALA A 81 0.28 -0.78 10.24
CA ALA A 81 -1.09 -0.85 10.71
C ALA A 81 -1.32 0.01 11.97
N ASP A 82 -0.36 0.00 12.89
CA ASP A 82 -0.47 0.80 14.12
C ASP A 82 -0.47 2.31 13.80
N ILE A 83 0.39 2.74 12.90
CA ILE A 83 0.44 4.15 12.52
C ILE A 83 -0.84 4.55 11.79
N LEU A 84 -1.34 3.69 10.92
CA LEU A 84 -2.59 3.93 10.22
C LEU A 84 -3.76 4.06 11.19
N ALA A 85 -3.79 3.24 12.23
CA ALA A 85 -4.84 3.30 13.23
C ALA A 85 -4.86 4.66 13.94
N ASP A 86 -3.70 5.27 14.11
CA ASP A 86 -3.62 6.58 14.75
C ASP A 86 -3.94 7.75 13.82
N GLU A 87 -3.57 7.62 12.55
CA GLU A 87 -3.60 8.77 11.66
C GLU A 87 -4.73 8.75 10.62
N LEU A 88 -5.24 7.59 10.29
CA LEU A 88 -6.26 7.48 9.26
C LEU A 88 -7.63 7.80 9.83
N ASN A 89 -8.30 8.79 9.26
CA ASN A 89 -9.64 9.19 9.68
C ASN A 89 -10.71 8.43 8.88
N VAL A 90 -10.65 7.12 8.95
CA VAL A 90 -11.57 6.25 8.21
C VAL A 90 -12.15 5.22 9.17
N GLU A 91 -13.45 5.01 9.10
CA GLU A 91 -14.10 3.96 9.86
C GLU A 91 -14.10 2.67 9.08
N ASN A 92 -13.99 1.56 9.77
CA ASN A 92 -14.18 0.22 9.20
C ASN A 92 -13.25 -0.06 8.01
N TRP A 93 -11.95 -0.01 8.27
CA TRP A 93 -10.97 -0.37 7.26
C TRP A 93 -10.21 -1.63 7.68
N ASP A 94 -9.80 -2.40 6.67
CA ASP A 94 -8.98 -3.59 6.86
C ASP A 94 -7.61 -3.37 6.25
N PHE A 95 -6.60 -3.99 6.86
CA PHE A 95 -5.23 -3.90 6.40
C PHE A 95 -4.78 -5.26 5.87
N GLU A 96 -4.13 -5.26 4.72
CA GLU A 96 -3.53 -6.47 4.17
C GLU A 96 -2.18 -6.15 3.57
N ALA A 97 -1.26 -7.07 3.68
CA ALA A 97 0.06 -6.91 3.08
C ALA A 97 0.65 -8.27 2.72
N SER A 98 1.44 -8.31 1.66
CA SER A 98 2.22 -9.50 1.35
C SER A 98 3.41 -9.53 2.30
N THR A 99 3.47 -10.54 3.15
CA THR A 99 4.48 -10.62 4.20
C THR A 99 5.38 -11.82 4.03
N GLU A 100 6.62 -11.68 4.49
CA GLU A 100 7.54 -12.80 4.56
C GLU A 100 7.07 -13.81 5.59
N ASN A 101 7.23 -15.05 5.25
CA ASN A 101 6.94 -16.16 6.16
C ASN A 101 8.20 -16.60 6.92
#